data_75fb629a50a952f1464e2d0d31e5c35f
#
_entry.id   75fb629a50a952f1464e2d0d31e5c35f
#
_cell.length_a   1.000
_cell.length_b   1.000
_cell.length_c   1.000
_cell.angle_alpha   90.00
_cell.angle_beta   90.00
_cell.angle_gamma   90.00
#
_symmetry.space_group_name_H-M   'P 1'
#
loop_
_entity.id
_entity.type
_entity.pdbx_description
1 polymer ?
#
loop_
_entity_poly.entity_id
_entity_poly.type
_entity_poly.pdbx_seq_one_letter_code
_entity_poly.pdbx_strand_id
1 'polypeptide(L)'
;MSTPDDISLTRPQYIGAKVVRREDPRLLTGAGNYVADIKRHGMVHIAFRRSDHAHATIQGIDVSAARALPGVVAVYTGKDIAALANPYQATSRMKNYQATFIPPLADGKVRYVGEAVVAVVAESRYVAEDALAHIEIDYAP
;
A
#
# COMPACT_ATOMS: atom_id res chain seq x y z
N MET A 1 -17.06 -67.19 9.17
CA MET A 1 -15.72 -66.69 8.73
C MET A 1 -15.98 -65.40 7.99
N SER A 2 -15.98 -64.30 8.71
CA SER A 2 -16.27 -62.96 8.17
C SER A 2 -15.04 -62.39 7.50
N THR A 3 -15.18 -61.95 6.26
CA THR A 3 -14.15 -61.22 5.50
C THR A 3 -13.86 -59.88 6.17
N PRO A 4 -12.60 -59.48 6.25
CA PRO A 4 -12.27 -58.17 6.83
C PRO A 4 -12.79 -57.05 5.96
N ASP A 5 -13.42 -56.11 6.63
CA ASP A 5 -13.98 -54.89 6.08
C ASP A 5 -13.07 -54.19 5.11
N ASP A 6 -13.54 -54.08 3.88
CA ASP A 6 -12.99 -53.19 2.87
C ASP A 6 -13.18 -51.73 3.38
N ILE A 7 -12.14 -51.23 4.06
CA ILE A 7 -12.07 -49.81 4.42
C ILE A 7 -11.88 -49.04 3.12
N SER A 8 -12.98 -48.82 2.42
CA SER A 8 -13.05 -47.86 1.32
C SER A 8 -12.65 -46.50 1.87
N LEU A 9 -11.38 -46.17 1.74
CA LEU A 9 -10.84 -44.82 1.92
C LEU A 9 -11.37 -43.93 0.78
N THR A 10 -12.68 -43.70 0.78
CA THR A 10 -13.30 -42.70 -0.08
C THR A 10 -12.75 -41.35 0.36
N ARG A 11 -11.70 -40.91 -0.30
CA ARG A 11 -11.21 -39.53 -0.18
C ARG A 11 -12.38 -38.63 -0.52
N PRO A 12 -12.78 -37.69 0.36
CA PRO A 12 -13.86 -36.78 0.06
C PRO A 12 -13.54 -36.06 -1.27
N GLN A 13 -14.42 -36.22 -2.25
CA GLN A 13 -14.29 -35.51 -3.52
C GLN A 13 -14.77 -34.07 -3.29
N TYR A 14 -13.85 -33.13 -3.31
CA TYR A 14 -14.14 -31.71 -3.14
C TYR A 14 -14.54 -31.01 -4.44
N ILE A 15 -14.22 -31.61 -5.60
CA ILE A 15 -14.58 -31.06 -6.92
C ILE A 15 -16.10 -31.20 -7.10
N GLY A 16 -16.79 -30.06 -7.29
CA GLY A 16 -18.25 -29.99 -7.42
C GLY A 16 -19.02 -30.08 -6.09
N ALA A 17 -18.36 -30.30 -4.96
CA ALA A 17 -18.99 -30.26 -3.65
C ALA A 17 -19.21 -28.82 -3.16
N LYS A 18 -20.34 -28.59 -2.46
CA LYS A 18 -20.62 -27.31 -1.78
C LYS A 18 -19.77 -27.22 -0.51
N VAL A 19 -18.53 -26.75 -0.68
CA VAL A 19 -17.62 -26.56 0.46
C VAL A 19 -17.86 -25.17 1.06
N VAL A 20 -18.24 -25.13 2.35
CA VAL A 20 -18.43 -23.89 3.10
C VAL A 20 -17.06 -23.40 3.62
N ARG A 21 -16.74 -22.15 3.41
CA ARG A 21 -15.53 -21.52 3.98
C ARG A 21 -15.61 -21.49 5.51
N ARG A 22 -14.54 -21.88 6.17
CA ARG A 22 -14.45 -21.85 7.65
C ARG A 22 -14.58 -20.44 8.24
N GLU A 23 -14.30 -19.43 7.44
CA GLU A 23 -14.30 -18.02 7.85
C GLU A 23 -15.68 -17.37 7.72
N ASP A 24 -16.58 -17.94 6.89
CA ASP A 24 -17.89 -17.35 6.60
C ASP A 24 -18.70 -17.01 7.86
N PRO A 25 -18.80 -17.86 8.89
CA PRO A 25 -19.58 -17.52 10.10
C PRO A 25 -19.10 -16.22 10.78
N ARG A 26 -17.78 -16.04 10.94
CA ARG A 26 -17.26 -14.84 11.60
C ARG A 26 -17.41 -13.58 10.72
N LEU A 27 -17.28 -13.74 9.38
CA LEU A 27 -17.44 -12.62 8.44
C LEU A 27 -18.89 -12.17 8.37
N LEU A 28 -19.83 -13.11 8.30
CA LEU A 28 -21.27 -12.83 8.25
C LEU A 28 -21.81 -12.21 9.56
N THR A 29 -21.19 -12.53 10.69
CA THR A 29 -21.56 -11.95 12.00
C THR A 29 -20.84 -10.64 12.33
N GLY A 30 -20.04 -10.08 11.40
CA GLY A 30 -19.26 -8.86 11.64
C GLY A 30 -18.06 -9.04 12.57
N ALA A 31 -17.68 -10.28 12.90
CA ALA A 31 -16.52 -10.61 13.73
C ALA A 31 -15.22 -10.73 12.91
N GLY A 32 -15.25 -10.35 11.63
CA GLY A 32 -14.07 -10.25 10.78
C GLY A 32 -13.11 -9.18 11.32
N ASN A 33 -11.80 -9.42 11.21
CA ASN A 33 -10.77 -8.45 11.59
C ASN A 33 -9.67 -8.46 10.54
N TYR A 34 -9.63 -7.41 9.73
CA TYR A 34 -8.63 -7.20 8.68
C TYR A 34 -7.60 -6.19 9.15
N VAL A 35 -6.52 -6.04 8.40
CA VAL A 35 -5.45 -5.09 8.73
C VAL A 35 -5.98 -3.66 8.93
N ALA A 36 -6.95 -3.24 8.11
CA ALA A 36 -7.56 -1.91 8.22
C ALA A 36 -8.44 -1.71 9.48
N ASP A 37 -8.86 -2.80 10.14
CA ASP A 37 -9.68 -2.76 11.36
C ASP A 37 -8.83 -2.71 12.63
N ILE A 38 -7.53 -2.98 12.50
CA ILE A 38 -6.60 -2.98 13.64
C ILE A 38 -6.44 -1.57 14.16
N LYS A 39 -6.73 -1.37 15.44
CA LYS A 39 -6.51 -0.11 16.15
C LYS A 39 -5.48 -0.32 17.26
N ARG A 40 -4.49 0.56 17.34
CA ARG A 40 -3.47 0.56 18.38
C ARG A 40 -3.36 1.95 19.00
N HIS A 41 -3.00 2.01 20.28
CA HIS A 41 -2.70 3.28 20.91
C HIS A 41 -1.49 3.94 20.23
N GLY A 42 -1.58 5.23 19.93
CA GLY A 42 -0.52 5.96 19.24
C GLY A 42 -0.37 5.62 17.75
N MET A 43 -1.32 4.91 17.13
CA MET A 43 -1.31 4.63 15.71
C MET A 43 -1.51 5.93 14.92
N VAL A 44 -0.68 6.14 13.91
CA VAL A 44 -0.80 7.21 12.94
C VAL A 44 -1.23 6.66 11.58
N HIS A 45 -1.76 7.51 10.73
CA HIS A 45 -2.24 7.18 9.40
C HIS A 45 -1.37 7.87 8.36
N ILE A 46 -1.15 7.18 7.23
CA ILE A 46 -0.38 7.71 6.13
C ILE A 46 -1.26 7.83 4.89
N ALA A 47 -1.13 8.96 4.18
CA ALA A 47 -1.70 9.17 2.85
C ALA A 47 -0.62 9.66 1.89
N PHE A 48 -0.80 9.40 0.58
CA PHE A 48 0.20 9.72 -0.44
C PHE A 48 -0.37 10.66 -1.49
N ARG A 49 0.29 11.79 -1.70
CA ARG A 49 0.11 12.60 -2.91
C ARG A 49 0.79 11.89 -4.06
N ARG A 50 0.00 11.55 -5.07
CA ARG A 50 0.46 10.80 -6.25
C ARG A 50 0.51 11.69 -7.47
N SER A 51 1.37 11.34 -8.43
CA SER A 51 1.50 12.04 -9.69
C SER A 51 0.28 11.83 -10.59
N ASP A 52 -0.17 12.91 -11.20
CA ASP A 52 -1.18 12.91 -12.28
C ASP A 52 -0.51 12.80 -13.67
N HIS A 53 0.83 12.93 -13.74
CA HIS A 53 1.62 12.88 -14.97
C HIS A 53 2.23 11.50 -15.20
N ALA A 54 2.22 11.04 -16.46
CA ALA A 54 2.85 9.80 -16.87
C ALA A 54 4.39 9.91 -16.85
N HIS A 55 4.92 11.08 -17.18
CA HIS A 55 6.34 11.42 -17.07
C HIS A 55 6.46 12.93 -16.97
N ALA A 56 7.16 13.41 -15.95
CA ALA A 56 7.43 14.84 -15.75
C ALA A 56 8.61 15.04 -14.80
N THR A 57 9.32 16.14 -14.97
CA THR A 57 10.31 16.60 -14.00
C THR A 57 9.58 17.32 -12.86
N ILE A 58 9.95 17.06 -11.62
CA ILE A 58 9.47 17.78 -10.45
C ILE A 58 10.35 19.03 -10.29
N GLN A 59 9.80 20.21 -10.54
CA GLN A 59 10.52 21.48 -10.40
C GLN A 59 10.49 21.99 -8.97
N GLY A 60 9.35 21.79 -8.28
CA GLY A 60 9.17 22.20 -6.90
C GLY A 60 8.09 21.40 -6.18
N ILE A 61 8.20 21.32 -4.87
CA ILE A 61 7.19 20.75 -3.99
C ILE A 61 7.04 21.69 -2.80
N ASP A 62 5.85 22.28 -2.63
CA ASP A 62 5.51 23.04 -1.43
C ASP A 62 4.58 22.21 -0.54
N VAL A 63 5.04 21.93 0.67
CA VAL A 63 4.33 21.16 1.70
C VAL A 63 4.04 22.01 2.95
N SER A 64 4.32 23.30 2.91
CA SER A 64 4.25 24.21 4.06
C SER A 64 2.83 24.27 4.65
N ALA A 65 1.83 24.44 3.78
CA ALA A 65 0.44 24.48 4.17
C ALA A 65 -0.04 23.14 4.77
N ALA A 66 0.34 22.03 4.17
CA ALA A 66 0.01 20.69 4.69
C ALA A 66 0.65 20.44 6.07
N ARG A 67 1.89 20.86 6.28
CA ARG A 67 2.59 20.75 7.58
C ARG A 67 1.96 21.57 8.69
N ALA A 68 1.30 22.68 8.35
CA ALA A 68 0.66 23.57 9.31
C ALA A 68 -0.72 23.10 9.78
N LEU A 69 -1.30 22.07 9.16
CA LEU A 69 -2.62 21.58 9.52
C LEU A 69 -2.61 20.88 10.89
N PRO A 70 -3.59 21.16 11.76
CA PRO A 70 -3.74 20.46 13.02
C PRO A 70 -3.91 18.94 12.81
N GLY A 71 -3.21 18.15 13.59
CA GLY A 71 -3.25 16.68 13.51
C GLY A 71 -2.32 16.08 12.46
N VAL A 72 -1.62 16.88 11.65
CA VAL A 72 -0.51 16.40 10.82
C VAL A 72 0.72 16.24 11.69
N VAL A 73 1.29 15.04 11.69
CA VAL A 73 2.49 14.68 12.47
C VAL A 73 3.76 14.95 11.69
N ALA A 74 3.76 14.58 10.41
CA ALA A 74 4.92 14.77 9.52
C ALA A 74 4.51 14.76 8.05
N VAL A 75 5.30 15.44 7.21
CA VAL A 75 5.18 15.37 5.74
C VAL A 75 6.57 15.12 5.17
N TYR A 76 6.69 14.07 4.37
CA TYR A 76 7.94 13.61 3.76
C TYR A 76 7.90 13.72 2.25
N THR A 77 8.94 14.28 1.67
CA THR A 77 9.21 14.31 0.23
C THR A 77 10.20 13.20 -0.17
N GLY A 78 10.41 12.99 -1.46
CA GLY A 78 11.44 12.06 -1.95
C GLY A 78 12.82 12.34 -1.40
N LYS A 79 13.19 13.62 -1.25
CA LYS A 79 14.49 14.03 -0.68
C LYS A 79 14.63 13.63 0.79
N ASP A 80 13.59 13.78 1.58
CA ASP A 80 13.59 13.41 3.00
C ASP A 80 13.77 11.91 3.19
N ILE A 81 13.13 11.11 2.33
CA ILE A 81 13.17 9.65 2.42
C ILE A 81 14.44 9.05 1.83
N ALA A 82 15.06 9.68 0.84
CA ALA A 82 16.28 9.18 0.20
C ALA A 82 17.44 8.95 1.20
N ALA A 83 17.47 9.69 2.29
CA ALA A 83 18.45 9.52 3.36
C ALA A 83 18.11 8.38 4.35
N LEU A 84 16.86 7.92 4.36
CA LEU A 84 16.34 6.98 5.35
C LEU A 84 16.05 5.59 4.79
N ALA A 85 15.82 5.47 3.49
CA ALA A 85 15.39 4.23 2.85
C ALA A 85 16.11 3.99 1.53
N ASN A 86 16.48 2.74 1.30
CA ASN A 86 17.04 2.33 0.02
C ASN A 86 15.93 2.18 -1.04
N PRO A 87 16.22 2.49 -2.31
CA PRO A 87 15.28 2.24 -3.39
C PRO A 87 15.05 0.73 -3.55
N TYR A 88 13.82 0.37 -3.90
CA TYR A 88 13.46 -0.99 -4.25
C TYR A 88 14.07 -1.36 -5.61
N GLN A 89 14.67 -2.53 -5.68
CA GLN A 89 15.16 -3.10 -6.94
C GLN A 89 14.41 -4.38 -7.25
N ALA A 90 13.67 -4.36 -8.35
CA ALA A 90 13.07 -5.58 -8.89
C ALA A 90 14.16 -6.46 -9.50
N THR A 91 14.08 -7.79 -9.27
CA THR A 91 14.97 -8.77 -9.88
C THR A 91 14.17 -9.74 -10.74
N SER A 92 14.77 -10.19 -11.84
CA SER A 92 14.18 -11.20 -12.72
C SER A 92 15.27 -12.13 -13.26
N ARG A 93 14.89 -13.39 -13.52
CA ARG A 93 15.76 -14.37 -14.19
C ARG A 93 15.65 -14.33 -15.71
N MET A 94 14.87 -13.40 -16.26
CA MET A 94 14.72 -13.24 -17.71
C MET A 94 16.04 -12.76 -18.33
N LYS A 95 16.33 -13.32 -19.51
CA LYS A 95 17.50 -12.88 -20.30
C LYS A 95 17.35 -11.42 -20.68
N ASN A 96 18.41 -10.63 -20.54
CA ASN A 96 18.48 -9.19 -20.84
C ASN A 96 17.56 -8.31 -19.95
N TYR A 97 17.16 -8.80 -18.76
CA TYR A 97 16.43 -7.96 -17.80
C TYR A 97 17.29 -6.78 -17.35
N GLN A 98 16.74 -5.58 -17.50
CA GLN A 98 17.35 -4.35 -16.98
C GLN A 98 16.73 -4.03 -15.61
N ALA A 99 17.54 -4.16 -14.57
CA ALA A 99 17.10 -3.82 -13.23
C ALA A 99 16.93 -2.30 -13.09
N THR A 100 15.78 -1.87 -12.59
CA THR A 100 15.51 -0.45 -12.28
C THR A 100 15.36 -0.27 -10.78
N PHE A 101 15.82 0.89 -10.30
CA PHE A 101 15.65 1.29 -8.91
C PHE A 101 14.42 2.17 -8.79
N ILE A 102 13.51 1.80 -7.90
CA ILE A 102 12.28 2.53 -7.63
C ILE A 102 12.38 3.12 -6.23
N PRO A 103 12.50 4.45 -6.08
CA PRO A 103 12.51 5.07 -4.77
C PRO A 103 11.13 4.95 -4.11
N PRO A 104 11.04 4.92 -2.76
CA PRO A 104 9.77 4.89 -2.05
C PRO A 104 8.87 6.09 -2.36
N LEU A 105 9.46 7.27 -2.56
CA LEU A 105 8.81 8.48 -3.07
C LEU A 105 9.64 9.03 -4.23
N ALA A 106 8.97 9.53 -5.26
CA ALA A 106 9.64 10.11 -6.42
C ALA A 106 10.49 11.32 -6.02
N ASP A 107 11.72 11.37 -6.54
CA ASP A 107 12.63 12.51 -6.42
C ASP A 107 13.11 12.94 -7.80
N GLY A 108 13.06 14.24 -8.05
CA GLY A 108 13.46 14.88 -9.30
C GLY A 108 12.56 14.64 -10.50
N LYS A 109 11.93 13.47 -10.63
CA LYS A 109 10.98 13.18 -11.71
C LYS A 109 10.00 12.07 -11.35
N VAL A 110 8.82 12.11 -11.97
CA VAL A 110 7.83 11.03 -12.00
C VAL A 110 7.92 10.26 -13.32
N ARG A 111 7.59 8.97 -13.29
CA ARG A 111 7.77 8.02 -14.40
C ARG A 111 6.50 7.32 -14.82
N TYR A 112 5.44 7.41 -14.01
CA TYR A 112 4.12 6.84 -14.30
C TYR A 112 3.03 7.56 -13.49
N VAL A 113 1.81 7.54 -14.00
CA VAL A 113 0.63 8.06 -13.29
C VAL A 113 0.42 7.24 -12.01
N GLY A 114 0.23 7.93 -10.90
CA GLY A 114 0.04 7.29 -9.60
C GLY A 114 1.34 7.04 -8.82
N GLU A 115 2.52 7.42 -9.35
CA GLU A 115 3.77 7.36 -8.58
C GLU A 115 3.67 8.23 -7.33
N ALA A 116 4.03 7.69 -6.16
CA ALA A 116 3.97 8.42 -4.90
C ALA A 116 5.06 9.50 -4.87
N VAL A 117 4.70 10.74 -4.56
CA VAL A 117 5.60 11.91 -4.54
C VAL A 117 5.80 12.44 -3.13
N VAL A 118 4.71 12.58 -2.37
CA VAL A 118 4.75 13.06 -0.98
C VAL A 118 3.95 12.11 -0.10
N ALA A 119 4.45 11.85 1.12
CA ALA A 119 3.77 11.09 2.14
C ALA A 119 3.39 12.01 3.30
N VAL A 120 2.11 12.00 3.68
CA VAL A 120 1.60 12.71 4.86
C VAL A 120 1.31 11.70 5.95
N VAL A 121 1.81 11.96 7.15
CA VAL A 121 1.55 11.20 8.37
C VAL A 121 0.70 12.04 9.30
N ALA A 122 -0.45 11.53 9.74
CA ALA A 122 -1.38 12.27 10.59
C ALA A 122 -2.02 11.37 11.66
N GLU A 123 -2.66 11.98 12.65
CA GLU A 123 -3.36 11.31 13.75
C GLU A 123 -4.61 10.54 13.29
N SER A 124 -5.19 10.93 12.15
CA SER A 124 -6.33 10.23 11.55
C SER A 124 -6.20 10.12 10.04
N ARG A 125 -6.91 9.16 9.45
CA ARG A 125 -6.96 8.99 8.00
C ARG A 125 -7.53 10.24 7.31
N TYR A 126 -8.58 10.83 7.88
CA TYR A 126 -9.23 12.01 7.32
C TYR A 126 -8.25 13.19 7.24
N VAL A 127 -7.56 13.49 8.33
CA VAL A 127 -6.55 14.57 8.35
C VAL A 127 -5.42 14.29 7.36
N ALA A 128 -4.97 13.04 7.24
CA ALA A 128 -3.92 12.68 6.27
C ALA A 128 -4.37 12.92 4.83
N GLU A 129 -5.61 12.54 4.49
CA GLU A 129 -6.18 12.73 3.15
C GLU A 129 -6.48 14.19 2.85
N ASP A 130 -7.06 14.94 3.79
CA ASP A 130 -7.35 16.38 3.64
C ASP A 130 -6.05 17.18 3.41
N ALA A 131 -4.99 16.81 4.11
CA ALA A 131 -3.68 17.47 3.96
C ALA A 131 -3.08 17.31 2.55
N LEU A 132 -3.45 16.29 1.79
CA LEU A 132 -2.99 16.14 0.40
C LEU A 132 -3.45 17.28 -0.51
N ALA A 133 -4.61 17.89 -0.23
CA ALA A 133 -5.14 19.01 -1.00
C ALA A 133 -4.31 20.30 -0.79
N HIS A 134 -3.50 20.36 0.27
CA HIS A 134 -2.64 21.49 0.62
C HIS A 134 -1.19 21.31 0.16
N ILE A 135 -0.93 20.33 -0.72
CA ILE A 135 0.39 20.08 -1.30
C ILE A 135 0.40 20.56 -2.74
N GLU A 136 1.27 21.50 -3.04
CA GLU A 136 1.50 22.01 -4.39
C GLU A 136 2.75 21.36 -4.98
N ILE A 137 2.63 20.84 -6.21
CA ILE A 137 3.74 20.21 -6.94
C ILE A 137 3.81 20.87 -8.31
N ASP A 138 4.96 21.44 -8.63
CA ASP A 138 5.26 22.02 -9.93
C ASP A 138 5.91 20.97 -10.84
N TYR A 139 5.22 20.65 -11.94
CA TYR A 139 5.67 19.66 -12.90
C TYR A 139 6.03 20.30 -14.25
N ALA A 140 7.13 19.86 -14.84
CA ALA A 140 7.48 20.08 -16.23
C ALA A 140 7.37 18.75 -16.99
N PRO A 141 6.31 18.55 -17.80
CA PRO A 141 6.08 17.34 -18.59
C PRO A 141 7.16 17.08 -19.64
#